data_c6cb8ded99bcf18fa977893ce5acb8f3
#
_entry.id   c6cb8ded99bcf18fa977893ce5acb8f3
#
_cell.length_a   1.000
_cell.length_b   1.000
_cell.length_c   1.000
_cell.angle_alpha   90.00
_cell.angle_beta   90.00
_cell.angle_gamma   90.00
#
_symmetry.space_group_name_H-M   'P 1'
#
loop_
_entity.id
_entity.type
_entity.pdbx_description
1 polymer ?
#
loop_
_entity_poly.entity_id
_entity_poly.type
_entity_poly.pdbx_seq_one_letter_code
_entity_poly.pdbx_strand_id
1 'polypeptide(L)'
;MELFYTNDIDAASCRLDADESAHCVRVLRHRVGDTIHVIDGEGTLLTCRLTDDSPRGAQAAILERQADWGAHPYRLTVGCCPTKNNDRFEWFVEKATEIGIDRIVPLIGEHSERKVYKTERAQRIALAATKQSLKARIPEITEPVSVKSFIADASCQSDASCQSDASCHSERSEESLRLIAYCFEDAEHPRTSIREALASFRGREITVLIGPEGDFSQQEAALALRSGYIPVHLGPSRLRTETAALTAVQAVYLAFGLGN
;
A
#
# COMPACT_ATOMS: atom_id res chain seq x y z
N MET A 1 -7.39 -22.00 2.87
CA MET A 1 -6.65 -21.57 4.07
C MET A 1 -7.34 -20.32 4.60
N GLU A 2 -7.65 -20.27 5.89
CA GLU A 2 -8.21 -19.07 6.55
C GLU A 2 -7.10 -18.40 7.34
N LEU A 3 -7.02 -17.07 7.31
CA LEU A 3 -6.00 -16.31 8.02
C LEU A 3 -6.63 -15.51 9.16
N PHE A 4 -6.02 -15.59 10.32
CA PHE A 4 -6.28 -14.73 11.48
C PHE A 4 -5.20 -13.66 11.57
N TYR A 5 -5.48 -12.57 12.27
CA TYR A 5 -4.52 -11.50 12.52
C TYR A 5 -4.34 -11.26 14.01
N THR A 6 -3.11 -11.02 14.44
CA THR A 6 -2.82 -10.48 15.75
C THR A 6 -1.47 -9.76 15.77
N ASN A 7 -1.33 -8.77 16.61
CA ASN A 7 -0.07 -8.14 16.99
C ASN A 7 0.41 -8.56 18.40
N ASP A 8 -0.36 -9.42 19.10
CA ASP A 8 0.00 -9.99 20.40
C ASP A 8 0.74 -11.32 20.18
N ILE A 9 2.02 -11.21 19.85
CA ILE A 9 2.90 -12.33 19.48
C ILE A 9 4.16 -12.27 20.32
N ASP A 10 4.49 -13.38 20.97
CA ASP A 10 5.77 -13.58 21.61
C ASP A 10 6.63 -14.66 20.92
N ALA A 11 7.72 -15.10 21.56
CA ALA A 11 8.64 -16.06 20.94
C ALA A 11 7.99 -17.40 20.59
N ALA A 12 7.05 -17.90 21.40
CA ALA A 12 6.50 -19.25 21.31
C ALA A 12 4.99 -19.29 21.12
N SER A 13 4.28 -18.20 21.33
CA SER A 13 2.82 -18.17 21.32
C SER A 13 2.27 -16.88 20.72
N CYS A 14 0.99 -16.91 20.37
CA CYS A 14 0.23 -15.72 19.99
C CYS A 14 -1.16 -15.77 20.63
N ARG A 15 -1.77 -14.59 20.76
CA ARG A 15 -3.11 -14.43 21.28
C ARG A 15 -3.96 -13.64 20.29
N LEU A 16 -5.12 -14.19 19.95
CA LEU A 16 -6.11 -13.51 19.12
C LEU A 16 -6.92 -12.51 19.97
N ASP A 17 -7.28 -11.39 19.38
CA ASP A 17 -8.22 -10.46 20.01
C ASP A 17 -9.63 -11.05 20.13
N ALA A 18 -10.59 -10.30 20.67
CA ALA A 18 -11.94 -10.79 20.89
C ALA A 18 -12.71 -11.11 19.60
N ASP A 19 -12.50 -10.31 18.56
CA ASP A 19 -13.21 -10.48 17.27
C ASP A 19 -12.64 -11.67 16.50
N GLU A 20 -11.32 -11.77 16.38
CA GLU A 20 -10.63 -12.90 15.76
C GLU A 20 -10.86 -14.22 16.52
N SER A 21 -10.88 -14.17 17.88
CA SER A 21 -11.21 -15.34 18.70
C SER A 21 -12.65 -15.80 18.49
N ALA A 22 -13.60 -14.88 18.46
CA ALA A 22 -15.00 -15.21 18.19
C ALA A 22 -15.16 -15.80 16.79
N HIS A 23 -14.48 -15.27 15.79
CA HIS A 23 -14.47 -15.83 14.43
C HIS A 23 -13.89 -17.24 14.41
N CYS A 24 -12.72 -17.45 15.02
CA CYS A 24 -12.04 -18.74 15.11
C CYS A 24 -12.93 -19.81 15.76
N VAL A 25 -13.46 -19.50 16.96
CA VAL A 25 -14.10 -20.53 17.80
C VAL A 25 -15.60 -20.70 17.53
N ARG A 26 -16.33 -19.58 17.28
CA ARG A 26 -17.79 -19.65 17.09
C ARG A 26 -18.19 -19.81 15.64
N VAL A 27 -17.52 -19.13 14.70
CA VAL A 27 -17.86 -19.17 13.27
C VAL A 27 -17.23 -20.37 12.61
N LEU A 28 -15.91 -20.49 12.71
CA LEU A 28 -15.14 -21.59 12.08
C LEU A 28 -15.09 -22.86 12.95
N ARG A 29 -15.45 -22.76 14.23
CA ARG A 29 -15.58 -23.87 15.17
C ARG A 29 -14.27 -24.62 15.46
N HIS A 30 -13.15 -23.94 15.38
CA HIS A 30 -11.86 -24.50 15.80
C HIS A 30 -11.85 -24.85 17.27
N ARG A 31 -11.09 -25.89 17.63
CA ARG A 31 -10.93 -26.42 19.00
C ARG A 31 -9.46 -26.53 19.36
N VAL A 32 -9.21 -26.64 20.67
CA VAL A 32 -7.86 -26.92 21.18
C VAL A 32 -7.26 -28.12 20.45
N GLY A 33 -6.04 -27.94 19.93
CA GLY A 33 -5.31 -28.91 19.11
C GLY A 33 -5.39 -28.69 17.62
N ASP A 34 -6.34 -27.89 17.12
CA ASP A 34 -6.44 -27.55 15.70
C ASP A 34 -5.27 -26.67 15.24
N THR A 35 -4.90 -26.82 13.98
CA THR A 35 -3.93 -25.94 13.34
C THR A 35 -4.65 -24.73 12.75
N ILE A 36 -4.16 -23.54 13.07
CA ILE A 36 -4.63 -22.25 12.52
C ILE A 36 -3.46 -21.48 11.91
N HIS A 37 -3.76 -20.57 11.00
CA HIS A 37 -2.78 -19.72 10.35
C HIS A 37 -3.01 -18.27 10.78
N VAL A 38 -1.95 -17.63 11.28
CA VAL A 38 -2.01 -16.29 11.83
C VAL A 38 -0.98 -15.41 11.11
N ILE A 39 -1.33 -14.16 10.81
CA ILE A 39 -0.41 -13.17 10.27
C ILE A 39 -0.13 -12.09 11.30
N ASP A 40 1.11 -11.56 11.27
CA ASP A 40 1.54 -10.46 12.13
C ASP A 40 1.22 -9.06 11.57
N GLY A 41 0.82 -8.99 10.29
CA GLY A 41 0.61 -7.74 9.56
C GLY A 41 1.89 -7.12 9.00
N GLU A 42 3.05 -7.63 9.37
CA GLU A 42 4.38 -7.15 8.96
C GLU A 42 5.05 -8.02 7.89
N GLY A 43 4.40 -9.11 7.50
CA GLY A 43 4.84 -10.00 6.42
C GLY A 43 5.15 -11.42 6.86
N THR A 44 4.90 -11.80 8.13
CA THR A 44 5.14 -13.16 8.59
C THR A 44 3.84 -13.95 8.68
N LEU A 45 3.83 -15.14 8.10
CA LEU A 45 2.81 -16.15 8.35
C LEU A 45 3.26 -17.09 9.47
N LEU A 46 2.40 -17.27 10.46
CA LEU A 46 2.58 -18.19 11.58
C LEU A 46 1.67 -19.40 11.39
N THR A 47 2.23 -20.59 11.40
CA THR A 47 1.46 -21.83 11.56
C THR A 47 1.39 -22.13 13.05
N CYS A 48 0.20 -22.16 13.61
CA CYS A 48 -0.02 -22.25 15.05
C CYS A 48 -0.92 -23.42 15.41
N ARG A 49 -0.76 -23.96 16.61
CA ARG A 49 -1.68 -24.94 17.22
C ARG A 49 -2.47 -24.28 18.33
N LEU A 50 -3.79 -24.31 18.24
CA LEU A 50 -4.68 -23.73 19.23
C LEU A 50 -4.51 -24.43 20.58
N THR A 51 -4.21 -23.66 21.64
CA THR A 51 -4.00 -24.15 23.01
C THR A 51 -5.12 -23.76 23.96
N ASP A 52 -5.85 -22.68 23.63
CA ASP A 52 -7.03 -22.22 24.36
C ASP A 52 -8.08 -21.76 23.32
N ASP A 53 -9.28 -22.34 23.34
CA ASP A 53 -10.40 -21.98 22.47
C ASP A 53 -11.40 -21.01 23.12
N SER A 54 -10.92 -20.13 24.00
CA SER A 54 -11.74 -19.07 24.58
C SER A 54 -12.20 -18.08 23.51
N PRO A 55 -13.53 -17.85 23.35
CA PRO A 55 -14.04 -16.95 22.31
C PRO A 55 -13.79 -15.45 22.58
N ARG A 56 -13.06 -15.11 23.63
CA ARG A 56 -12.67 -13.73 23.99
C ARG A 56 -11.17 -13.49 24.01
N GLY A 57 -10.38 -14.49 23.69
CA GLY A 57 -8.92 -14.39 23.76
C GLY A 57 -8.29 -15.76 23.57
N ALA A 58 -8.54 -16.37 22.42
CA ALA A 58 -7.96 -17.65 22.04
C ALA A 58 -6.43 -17.55 21.97
N GLN A 59 -5.75 -18.61 22.40
CA GLN A 59 -4.28 -18.67 22.40
C GLN A 59 -3.81 -19.82 21.53
N ALA A 60 -2.65 -19.63 20.90
CA ALA A 60 -2.06 -20.67 20.05
C ALA A 60 -0.53 -20.71 20.22
N ALA A 61 0.02 -21.91 20.26
CA ALA A 61 1.46 -22.14 20.22
C ALA A 61 1.96 -22.05 18.77
N ILE A 62 3.04 -21.31 18.54
CA ILE A 62 3.64 -21.14 17.22
C ILE A 62 4.49 -22.38 16.90
N LEU A 63 4.18 -23.04 15.79
CA LEU A 63 4.90 -24.18 15.28
C LEU A 63 5.94 -23.81 14.23
N GLU A 64 5.59 -22.83 13.36
CA GLU A 64 6.43 -22.41 12.24
C GLU A 64 6.22 -20.92 11.97
N ARG A 65 7.30 -20.25 11.48
CA ARG A 65 7.29 -18.85 11.03
C ARG A 65 7.80 -18.80 9.60
N GLN A 66 7.03 -18.22 8.70
CA GLN A 66 7.40 -18.02 7.30
C GLN A 66 7.41 -16.50 7.01
N ALA A 67 8.61 -15.94 6.88
CA ALA A 67 8.79 -14.54 6.54
C ALA A 67 8.44 -14.28 5.06
N ASP A 68 8.12 -13.03 4.76
CA ASP A 68 7.81 -12.53 3.42
C ASP A 68 6.68 -13.29 2.70
N TRP A 69 5.72 -13.79 3.47
CA TRP A 69 4.59 -14.53 2.92
C TRP A 69 3.68 -13.66 2.06
N GLY A 70 3.57 -14.04 0.77
CA GLY A 70 2.79 -13.29 -0.21
C GLY A 70 3.40 -11.93 -0.59
N ALA A 71 4.71 -11.73 -0.33
CA ALA A 71 5.43 -10.53 -0.70
C ALA A 71 5.58 -10.40 -2.22
N HIS A 72 5.72 -9.17 -2.69
CA HIS A 72 6.03 -8.82 -4.08
C HIS A 72 7.42 -8.14 -4.16
N PRO A 73 8.08 -8.15 -5.33
CA PRO A 73 9.47 -7.72 -5.45
C PRO A 73 9.66 -6.20 -5.55
N TYR A 74 8.60 -5.42 -5.47
CA TYR A 74 8.60 -3.95 -5.52
C TYR A 74 8.09 -3.36 -4.21
N ARG A 75 8.18 -2.05 -4.07
CA ARG A 75 7.58 -1.29 -2.99
C ARG A 75 6.78 -0.13 -3.58
N LEU A 76 5.46 -0.21 -3.47
CA LEU A 76 4.55 0.73 -4.12
C LEU A 76 3.85 1.64 -3.10
N THR A 77 4.07 2.93 -3.26
CA THR A 77 3.29 3.98 -2.60
C THR A 77 2.35 4.65 -3.60
N VAL A 78 1.07 4.70 -3.30
CA VAL A 78 0.11 5.50 -4.07
C VAL A 78 -0.42 6.63 -3.22
N GLY A 79 -0.08 7.86 -3.60
CA GLY A 79 -0.72 9.07 -3.10
C GLY A 79 -1.98 9.35 -3.93
N CYS A 80 -3.16 9.17 -3.33
CA CYS A 80 -4.43 9.32 -4.04
C CYS A 80 -5.38 10.23 -3.27
N CYS A 81 -6.01 11.17 -3.96
CA CYS A 81 -7.01 12.03 -3.35
C CYS A 81 -8.30 11.25 -3.05
N PRO A 82 -8.79 11.26 -1.78
CA PRO A 82 -10.06 10.63 -1.46
C PRO A 82 -11.21 11.24 -2.27
N THR A 83 -12.01 10.39 -2.87
CA THR A 83 -13.15 10.78 -3.69
C THR A 83 -14.27 11.37 -2.83
N LYS A 84 -15.18 12.14 -3.44
CA LYS A 84 -16.38 12.67 -2.78
C LYS A 84 -17.18 11.56 -2.09
N ASN A 85 -17.37 10.42 -2.77
CA ASN A 85 -17.98 9.22 -2.18
C ASN A 85 -16.91 8.32 -1.59
N ASN A 86 -16.92 8.15 -0.25
CA ASN A 86 -15.97 7.29 0.46
C ASN A 86 -15.94 5.86 -0.06
N ASP A 87 -17.10 5.28 -0.42
CA ASP A 87 -17.18 3.89 -0.85
C ASP A 87 -16.29 3.59 -2.07
N ARG A 88 -16.06 4.59 -2.93
CA ARG A 88 -15.17 4.45 -4.09
C ARG A 88 -13.70 4.41 -3.68
N PHE A 89 -13.31 5.29 -2.75
CA PHE A 89 -11.94 5.28 -2.24
C PHE A 89 -11.66 4.01 -1.43
N GLU A 90 -12.63 3.57 -0.63
CA GLU A 90 -12.57 2.33 0.13
C GLU A 90 -12.50 1.10 -0.78
N TRP A 91 -13.24 1.10 -1.89
CA TRP A 91 -13.14 0.07 -2.93
C TRP A 91 -11.72 0.06 -3.55
N PHE A 92 -11.13 1.23 -3.81
CA PHE A 92 -9.74 1.30 -4.25
C PHE A 92 -8.79 0.70 -3.22
N VAL A 93 -8.94 1.04 -1.94
CA VAL A 93 -8.12 0.46 -0.85
C VAL A 93 -8.20 -1.06 -0.83
N GLU A 94 -9.42 -1.61 -0.90
CA GLU A 94 -9.65 -3.06 -0.96
C GLU A 94 -8.91 -3.71 -2.13
N LYS A 95 -9.16 -3.22 -3.35
CA LYS A 95 -8.61 -3.85 -4.56
C LYS A 95 -7.11 -3.62 -4.74
N ALA A 96 -6.59 -2.47 -4.32
CA ALA A 96 -5.15 -2.22 -4.30
C ALA A 96 -4.42 -3.18 -3.35
N THR A 97 -5.01 -3.45 -2.17
CA THR A 97 -4.48 -4.43 -1.21
C THR A 97 -4.49 -5.84 -1.78
N GLU A 98 -5.58 -6.25 -2.44
CA GLU A 98 -5.68 -7.57 -3.09
C GLU A 98 -4.61 -7.76 -4.18
N ILE A 99 -4.32 -6.72 -4.98
CA ILE A 99 -3.31 -6.79 -6.04
C ILE A 99 -1.90 -6.79 -5.46
N GLY A 100 -1.58 -5.80 -4.63
CA GLY A 100 -0.27 -5.64 -3.99
C GLY A 100 0.16 -4.19 -3.96
N ILE A 101 0.00 -3.56 -2.81
CA ILE A 101 0.42 -2.21 -2.49
C ILE A 101 1.03 -2.20 -1.09
N ASP A 102 2.03 -1.36 -0.86
CA ASP A 102 2.67 -1.24 0.45
C ASP A 102 2.16 -0.04 1.25
N ARG A 103 1.85 1.06 0.54
CA ARG A 103 1.45 2.29 1.21
C ARG A 103 0.41 3.06 0.41
N ILE A 104 -0.67 3.47 1.08
CA ILE A 104 -1.69 4.37 0.56
C ILE A 104 -1.63 5.68 1.36
N VAL A 105 -1.45 6.79 0.65
CA VAL A 105 -1.43 8.13 1.24
C VAL A 105 -2.64 8.90 0.76
N PRO A 106 -3.65 9.13 1.61
CA PRO A 106 -4.76 10.01 1.26
C PRO A 106 -4.25 11.46 1.08
N LEU A 107 -4.35 11.98 -0.13
CA LEU A 107 -3.87 13.32 -0.47
C LEU A 107 -5.01 14.34 -0.47
N ILE A 108 -4.74 15.54 0.03
CA ILE A 108 -5.66 16.67 -0.05
C ILE A 108 -5.09 17.70 -1.01
N GLY A 109 -5.63 17.72 -2.22
CA GLY A 109 -5.26 18.68 -3.27
C GLY A 109 -6.11 19.97 -3.23
N GLU A 110 -5.69 20.96 -4.00
CA GLU A 110 -6.41 22.24 -4.13
C GLU A 110 -7.83 22.03 -4.65
N HIS A 111 -8.02 21.15 -5.63
CA HIS A 111 -9.31 20.82 -6.24
C HIS A 111 -10.02 19.65 -5.56
N SER A 112 -9.53 19.14 -4.42
CA SER A 112 -10.22 18.08 -3.68
C SER A 112 -11.56 18.59 -3.15
N GLU A 113 -12.65 17.92 -3.50
CA GLU A 113 -13.97 18.20 -2.90
C GLU A 113 -13.98 17.78 -1.42
N ARG A 114 -13.27 16.70 -1.08
CA ARG A 114 -13.12 16.21 0.29
C ARG A 114 -11.84 16.76 0.92
N LYS A 115 -12.01 17.51 1.99
CA LYS A 115 -10.90 18.13 2.74
C LYS A 115 -10.52 17.38 4.03
N VAL A 116 -11.33 16.42 4.44
CA VAL A 116 -11.10 15.59 5.64
C VAL A 116 -11.42 14.14 5.29
N TYR A 117 -10.53 13.23 5.65
CA TYR A 117 -10.71 11.79 5.49
C TYR A 117 -10.30 11.09 6.79
N LYS A 118 -11.08 10.13 7.24
CA LYS A 118 -10.80 9.30 8.42
C LYS A 118 -10.32 7.93 7.96
N THR A 119 -9.19 7.51 8.45
CA THR A 119 -8.46 6.33 7.96
C THR A 119 -8.88 5.00 8.59
N GLU A 120 -9.56 5.04 9.76
CA GLU A 120 -9.85 3.83 10.56
C GLU A 120 -10.67 2.78 9.81
N ARG A 121 -11.60 3.22 8.94
CA ARG A 121 -12.40 2.27 8.13
C ARG A 121 -11.56 1.68 6.99
N ALA A 122 -10.73 2.50 6.35
CA ALA A 122 -9.82 2.04 5.30
C ALA A 122 -8.80 1.01 5.85
N GLN A 123 -8.26 1.23 7.05
CA GLN A 123 -7.36 0.29 7.73
C GLN A 123 -8.03 -1.07 7.98
N ARG A 124 -9.30 -1.08 8.43
CA ARG A 124 -10.06 -2.32 8.59
C ARG A 124 -10.32 -3.04 7.27
N ILE A 125 -10.60 -2.28 6.20
CA ILE A 125 -10.77 -2.84 4.85
C ILE A 125 -9.46 -3.45 4.36
N ALA A 126 -8.34 -2.76 4.54
CA ALA A 126 -7.02 -3.27 4.16
C ALA A 126 -6.68 -4.57 4.91
N LEU A 127 -6.94 -4.64 6.22
CA LEU A 127 -6.76 -5.88 6.99
C LEU A 127 -7.62 -7.03 6.43
N ALA A 128 -8.90 -6.79 6.18
CA ALA A 128 -9.80 -7.79 5.63
C ALA A 128 -9.36 -8.27 4.23
N ALA A 129 -8.96 -7.34 3.36
CA ALA A 129 -8.45 -7.63 2.02
C ALA A 129 -7.11 -8.39 2.05
N THR A 130 -6.20 -8.06 2.99
CA THR A 130 -4.94 -8.78 3.22
C THR A 130 -5.20 -10.24 3.57
N LYS A 131 -6.09 -10.50 4.53
CA LYS A 131 -6.48 -11.86 4.92
C LYS A 131 -7.12 -12.63 3.75
N GLN A 132 -8.05 -12.01 3.05
CA GLN A 132 -8.76 -12.62 1.91
C GLN A 132 -7.81 -12.95 0.75
N SER A 133 -6.82 -12.10 0.48
CA SER A 133 -5.83 -12.30 -0.60
C SER A 133 -4.62 -13.15 -0.17
N LEU A 134 -4.66 -13.75 1.01
CA LEU A 134 -3.64 -14.65 1.57
C LEU A 134 -2.24 -14.01 1.64
N LYS A 135 -2.17 -12.74 1.99
CA LYS A 135 -0.93 -12.00 2.25
C LYS A 135 -0.70 -11.86 3.75
N ALA A 136 0.55 -11.67 4.16
CA ALA A 136 0.89 -11.44 5.57
C ALA A 136 1.23 -9.99 5.89
N ARG A 137 1.48 -9.14 4.88
CA ARG A 137 1.75 -7.71 5.08
C ARG A 137 0.51 -6.88 4.82
N ILE A 138 0.09 -6.11 5.82
CA ILE A 138 -0.98 -5.12 5.71
C ILE A 138 -0.38 -3.83 5.15
N PRO A 139 -0.94 -3.24 4.08
CA PRO A 139 -0.44 -1.97 3.58
C PRO A 139 -0.65 -0.85 4.61
N GLU A 140 0.34 0.03 4.70
CA GLU A 140 0.24 1.24 5.53
C GLU A 140 -0.78 2.21 4.91
N ILE A 141 -1.75 2.69 5.70
CA ILE A 141 -2.64 3.78 5.34
C ILE A 141 -2.33 4.96 6.26
N THR A 142 -1.73 6.01 5.71
CA THR A 142 -1.30 7.16 6.51
C THR A 142 -2.45 8.13 6.77
N GLU A 143 -2.25 9.03 7.74
CA GLU A 143 -3.14 10.18 7.88
C GLU A 143 -3.11 11.06 6.62
N PRO A 144 -4.22 11.78 6.31
CA PRO A 144 -4.29 12.65 5.15
C PRO A 144 -3.26 13.78 5.21
N VAL A 145 -2.56 13.99 4.10
CA VAL A 145 -1.59 15.08 3.96
C VAL A 145 -1.88 15.92 2.72
N SER A 146 -1.43 17.18 2.69
CA SER A 146 -1.56 17.98 1.47
C SER A 146 -0.65 17.46 0.37
N VAL A 147 -1.07 17.59 -0.90
CA VAL A 147 -0.24 17.26 -2.06
C VAL A 147 1.12 17.95 -1.96
N LYS A 148 1.14 19.24 -1.60
CA LYS A 148 2.37 20.04 -1.50
C LYS A 148 3.30 19.52 -0.40
N SER A 149 2.77 19.18 0.79
CA SER A 149 3.59 18.62 1.88
C SER A 149 4.16 17.26 1.49
N PHE A 150 3.35 16.37 0.90
CA PHE A 150 3.81 15.05 0.48
C PHE A 150 4.97 15.14 -0.53
N ILE A 151 4.87 16.04 -1.52
CA ILE A 151 5.93 16.24 -2.51
C ILE A 151 7.20 16.82 -1.86
N ALA A 152 7.05 17.77 -0.94
CA ALA A 152 8.18 18.38 -0.23
C ALA A 152 8.94 17.37 0.64
N ASP A 153 8.21 16.54 1.42
CA ASP A 153 8.81 15.51 2.28
C ASP A 153 9.57 14.45 1.46
N ALA A 154 9.03 14.07 0.30
CA ALA A 154 9.68 13.15 -0.61
C ALA A 154 11.00 13.71 -1.20
N SER A 155 11.12 15.03 -1.36
CA SER A 155 12.36 15.67 -1.82
C SER A 155 13.44 15.70 -0.73
N CYS A 156 13.07 15.92 0.54
CA CYS A 156 14.02 15.93 1.65
C CYS A 156 14.64 14.55 1.94
N GLN A 157 13.95 13.47 1.65
CA GLN A 157 14.48 12.11 1.83
C GLN A 157 15.55 11.75 0.80
N SER A 158 15.56 12.37 -0.38
CA SER A 158 16.61 12.18 -1.39
C SER A 158 17.92 12.89 -1.05
N ASP A 159 17.86 13.99 -0.27
CA ASP A 159 19.05 14.79 0.07
C ASP A 159 19.74 14.33 1.38
N ALA A 160 19.02 13.60 2.24
CA ALA A 160 19.53 13.14 3.53
C ALA A 160 20.50 11.95 3.43
N SER A 161 20.60 11.28 2.29
CA SER A 161 21.54 10.17 2.05
C SER A 161 22.95 10.63 1.67
N CYS A 162 23.20 11.95 1.56
CA CYS A 162 24.49 12.52 1.12
C CYS A 162 25.40 13.05 2.24
N GLN A 163 25.07 12.91 3.52
CA GLN A 163 25.92 13.41 4.61
C GLN A 163 26.16 12.36 5.68
N SER A 164 27.01 11.35 5.39
CA SER A 164 27.97 10.78 6.36
C SER A 164 28.88 9.74 5.66
N ASP A 165 30.19 9.99 5.80
CA ASP A 165 31.32 9.09 5.63
C ASP A 165 31.77 8.68 4.22
N ALA A 166 32.86 9.33 3.84
CA ALA A 166 33.75 8.95 2.74
C ALA A 166 34.52 7.64 3.11
N SER A 167 33.88 6.50 2.95
CA SER A 167 34.54 5.19 2.73
C SER A 167 33.51 4.06 2.70
N CYS A 168 32.76 3.93 1.63
CA CYS A 168 32.18 2.65 1.27
C CYS A 168 31.98 2.59 -0.25
N HIS A 169 32.67 1.65 -0.86
CA HIS A 169 32.55 1.36 -2.27
C HIS A 169 31.15 0.81 -2.58
N SER A 170 30.49 1.43 -3.56
CA SER A 170 29.51 0.77 -4.45
C SER A 170 28.30 0.11 -3.78
N GLU A 171 27.41 0.91 -3.17
CA GLU A 171 26.00 0.56 -3.16
C GLU A 171 25.26 1.57 -4.04
N ARG A 172 24.67 1.06 -5.14
CA ARG A 172 23.78 1.84 -6.00
C ARG A 172 22.72 2.43 -5.10
N SER A 173 22.61 3.75 -5.08
CA SER A 173 21.42 4.43 -4.56
C SER A 173 20.22 3.73 -5.18
N GLU A 174 19.32 3.17 -4.36
CA GLU A 174 18.09 2.55 -4.88
C GLU A 174 17.32 3.66 -5.58
N GLU A 175 17.37 3.66 -6.92
CA GLU A 175 16.64 4.63 -7.73
C GLU A 175 15.17 4.50 -7.40
N SER A 176 14.54 5.58 -6.98
CA SER A 176 13.09 5.65 -6.75
C SER A 176 12.41 6.22 -7.99
N LEU A 177 11.39 5.54 -8.49
CA LEU A 177 10.56 6.03 -9.59
C LEU A 177 9.37 6.82 -9.02
N ARG A 178 9.25 8.09 -9.42
CA ARG A 178 8.18 8.98 -8.99
C ARG A 178 7.35 9.38 -10.19
N LEU A 179 6.05 9.07 -10.15
CA LEU A 179 5.12 9.29 -11.25
C LEU A 179 3.96 10.18 -10.79
N ILE A 180 3.50 11.07 -11.67
CA ILE A 180 2.29 11.86 -11.46
C ILE A 180 1.36 11.71 -12.66
N ALA A 181 0.10 11.32 -12.42
CA ALA A 181 -0.92 11.22 -13.45
C ALA A 181 -1.89 12.40 -13.38
N TYR A 182 -1.93 13.19 -14.44
CA TYR A 182 -2.89 14.29 -14.62
C TYR A 182 -3.44 14.31 -16.05
N CYS A 183 -4.55 15.03 -16.29
CA CYS A 183 -5.28 14.97 -17.55
C CYS A 183 -5.05 16.19 -18.47
N PHE A 184 -4.63 17.34 -17.93
CA PHE A 184 -4.39 18.54 -18.77
C PHE A 184 -3.14 18.36 -19.64
N GLU A 185 -3.11 19.09 -20.77
CA GLU A 185 -1.96 19.11 -21.67
C GLU A 185 -0.92 20.11 -21.17
N ASP A 186 0.34 19.67 -21.14
CA ASP A 186 1.51 20.50 -20.87
C ASP A 186 2.50 20.31 -22.01
N ALA A 187 2.66 21.35 -22.83
CA ALA A 187 3.53 21.29 -24.00
C ALA A 187 5.03 21.23 -23.63
N GLU A 188 5.39 21.73 -22.45
CA GLU A 188 6.77 21.72 -21.97
C GLU A 188 7.14 20.36 -21.33
N HIS A 189 6.13 19.65 -20.80
CA HIS A 189 6.33 18.35 -20.14
C HIS A 189 5.35 17.31 -20.70
N PRO A 190 5.63 16.74 -21.89
CA PRO A 190 4.75 15.75 -22.49
C PRO A 190 4.67 14.49 -21.62
N ARG A 191 3.46 13.98 -21.45
CA ARG A 191 3.21 12.77 -20.66
C ARG A 191 3.65 11.52 -21.42
N THR A 192 4.43 10.65 -20.76
CA THR A 192 4.73 9.31 -21.27
C THR A 192 3.68 8.30 -20.78
N SER A 193 3.60 7.12 -21.38
CA SER A 193 2.74 6.08 -20.85
C SER A 193 3.33 5.50 -19.56
N ILE A 194 2.48 5.17 -18.59
CA ILE A 194 2.94 4.51 -17.36
C ILE A 194 3.73 3.22 -17.67
N ARG A 195 3.35 2.51 -18.73
CA ARG A 195 4.04 1.30 -19.18
C ARG A 195 5.49 1.58 -19.59
N GLU A 196 5.72 2.66 -20.34
CA GLU A 196 7.07 3.05 -20.79
C GLU A 196 7.92 3.51 -19.61
N ALA A 197 7.36 4.29 -18.69
CA ALA A 197 8.04 4.72 -17.48
C ALA A 197 8.48 3.52 -16.61
N LEU A 198 7.61 2.52 -16.45
CA LEU A 198 7.93 1.30 -15.70
C LEU A 198 8.93 0.40 -16.43
N ALA A 199 8.89 0.32 -17.76
CA ALA A 199 9.76 -0.56 -18.56
C ALA A 199 11.25 -0.17 -18.46
N SER A 200 11.55 1.11 -18.27
CA SER A 200 12.91 1.64 -18.12
C SER A 200 13.46 1.54 -16.69
N PHE A 201 12.60 1.32 -15.70
CA PHE A 201 12.96 1.31 -14.28
C PHE A 201 13.53 -0.04 -13.85
N ARG A 202 14.56 -0.02 -12.99
CA ARG A 202 15.23 -1.22 -12.46
C ARG A 202 15.33 -1.25 -10.93
N GLY A 203 14.86 -0.19 -10.28
CA GLY A 203 14.77 -0.13 -8.82
C GLY A 203 13.54 -0.85 -8.26
N ARG A 204 13.27 -0.62 -6.99
CA ARG A 204 12.16 -1.25 -6.26
C ARG A 204 11.12 -0.25 -5.76
N GLU A 205 11.53 0.97 -5.44
CA GLU A 205 10.67 1.99 -4.84
C GLU A 205 9.91 2.77 -5.91
N ILE A 206 8.59 2.68 -5.89
CA ILE A 206 7.71 3.33 -6.88
C ILE A 206 6.68 4.17 -6.13
N THR A 207 6.56 5.44 -6.50
CA THR A 207 5.52 6.34 -5.98
C THR A 207 4.68 6.86 -7.13
N VAL A 208 3.36 6.77 -7.02
CA VAL A 208 2.41 7.28 -8.02
C VAL A 208 1.45 8.26 -7.35
N LEU A 209 1.29 9.45 -7.94
CA LEU A 209 0.33 10.45 -7.51
C LEU A 209 -0.89 10.46 -8.43
N ILE A 210 -2.08 10.40 -7.82
CA ILE A 210 -3.38 10.43 -8.51
C ILE A 210 -4.22 11.58 -7.93
N GLY A 211 -4.62 12.50 -8.77
CA GLY A 211 -5.37 13.69 -8.40
C GLY A 211 -6.85 13.42 -8.04
N PRO A 212 -7.54 14.46 -7.52
CA PRO A 212 -8.98 14.41 -7.29
C PRO A 212 -9.77 14.43 -8.59
N GLU A 213 -11.10 14.41 -8.52
CA GLU A 213 -11.99 14.50 -9.69
C GLU A 213 -11.76 15.78 -10.52
N GLY A 214 -11.32 16.87 -9.87
CA GLY A 214 -10.96 18.14 -10.50
C GLY A 214 -9.51 18.23 -11.00
N ASP A 215 -8.77 17.11 -10.96
CA ASP A 215 -7.35 17.03 -11.29
C ASP A 215 -6.43 17.80 -10.30
N PHE A 216 -5.13 17.65 -10.43
CA PHE A 216 -4.16 18.50 -9.75
C PHE A 216 -4.24 19.93 -10.27
N SER A 217 -3.95 20.92 -9.42
CA SER A 217 -3.73 22.26 -9.89
C SER A 217 -2.41 22.35 -10.69
N GLN A 218 -2.31 23.35 -11.56
CA GLN A 218 -1.06 23.59 -12.30
C GLN A 218 0.13 23.82 -11.36
N GLN A 219 -0.10 24.42 -10.20
CA GLN A 219 0.94 24.66 -9.20
C GLN A 219 1.40 23.34 -8.54
N GLU A 220 0.47 22.44 -8.23
CA GLU A 220 0.79 21.13 -7.66
C GLU A 220 1.56 20.26 -8.67
N ALA A 221 1.12 20.23 -9.94
CA ALA A 221 1.82 19.51 -10.99
C ALA A 221 3.23 20.09 -11.24
N ALA A 222 3.36 21.41 -11.37
CA ALA A 222 4.66 22.06 -11.53
C ALA A 222 5.61 21.80 -10.35
N LEU A 223 5.08 21.73 -9.11
CA LEU A 223 5.87 21.38 -7.94
C LEU A 223 6.35 19.92 -8.04
N ALA A 224 5.49 18.98 -8.40
CA ALA A 224 5.85 17.58 -8.58
C ALA A 224 6.95 17.39 -9.65
N LEU A 225 6.79 18.04 -10.81
CA LEU A 225 7.78 17.98 -11.90
C LEU A 225 9.15 18.50 -11.44
N ARG A 226 9.20 19.64 -10.73
CA ARG A 226 10.45 20.18 -10.16
C ARG A 226 11.06 19.25 -9.09
N SER A 227 10.24 18.44 -8.44
CA SER A 227 10.66 17.44 -7.44
C SER A 227 11.00 16.07 -8.05
N GLY A 228 11.16 16.00 -9.38
CA GLY A 228 11.59 14.79 -10.08
C GLY A 228 10.49 13.78 -10.37
N TYR A 229 9.21 14.19 -10.28
CA TYR A 229 8.12 13.32 -10.74
C TYR A 229 8.02 13.34 -12.27
N ILE A 230 7.83 12.18 -12.87
CA ILE A 230 7.63 12.00 -14.30
C ILE A 230 6.13 12.07 -14.59
N PRO A 231 5.68 12.93 -15.52
CA PRO A 231 4.28 13.02 -15.91
C PRO A 231 3.89 11.80 -16.75
N VAL A 232 2.80 11.11 -16.34
CA VAL A 232 2.34 9.92 -17.04
C VAL A 232 0.86 9.99 -17.41
N HIS A 233 0.49 9.24 -18.45
CA HIS A 233 -0.90 8.93 -18.73
C HIS A 233 -1.18 7.42 -18.55
N LEU A 234 -2.42 7.09 -18.18
CA LEU A 234 -2.88 5.73 -17.90
C LEU A 234 -3.68 5.12 -19.06
N GLY A 235 -3.52 5.70 -20.25
CA GLY A 235 -4.25 5.33 -21.45
C GLY A 235 -5.06 6.48 -22.05
N PRO A 236 -5.81 6.24 -23.14
CA PRO A 236 -6.54 7.29 -23.85
C PRO A 236 -7.88 7.68 -23.20
N SER A 237 -8.40 6.83 -22.33
CA SER A 237 -9.71 7.05 -21.69
C SER A 237 -9.59 7.94 -20.46
N ARG A 238 -10.58 8.81 -20.25
CA ARG A 238 -10.72 9.54 -19.00
C ARG A 238 -11.19 8.57 -17.89
N LEU A 239 -10.35 8.33 -16.90
CA LEU A 239 -10.64 7.47 -15.76
C LEU A 239 -11.15 8.30 -14.57
N ARG A 240 -11.97 7.70 -13.73
CA ARG A 240 -12.27 8.23 -12.40
C ARG A 240 -11.06 8.05 -11.49
N THR A 241 -10.97 8.85 -10.43
CA THR A 241 -9.84 8.84 -9.49
C THR A 241 -9.54 7.43 -8.96
N GLU A 242 -10.55 6.73 -8.45
CA GLU A 242 -10.40 5.36 -7.94
C GLU A 242 -9.97 4.36 -9.03
N THR A 243 -10.46 4.53 -10.24
CA THR A 243 -10.08 3.69 -11.38
C THR A 243 -8.65 3.99 -11.82
N ALA A 244 -8.27 5.27 -11.86
CA ALA A 244 -6.91 5.69 -12.20
C ALA A 244 -5.89 5.13 -11.19
N ALA A 245 -6.20 5.25 -9.89
CA ALA A 245 -5.35 4.72 -8.83
C ALA A 245 -5.19 3.19 -8.94
N LEU A 246 -6.28 2.46 -9.15
CA LEU A 246 -6.22 1.01 -9.33
C LEU A 246 -5.48 0.60 -10.60
N THR A 247 -5.65 1.35 -11.70
CA THR A 247 -4.92 1.11 -12.97
C THR A 247 -3.42 1.29 -12.76
N ALA A 248 -2.98 2.27 -11.98
CA ALA A 248 -1.58 2.46 -11.65
C ALA A 248 -1.02 1.28 -10.83
N VAL A 249 -1.74 0.83 -9.80
CA VAL A 249 -1.37 -0.37 -9.02
C VAL A 249 -1.24 -1.60 -9.92
N GLN A 250 -2.24 -1.83 -10.79
CA GLN A 250 -2.24 -2.95 -11.72
C GLN A 250 -1.09 -2.88 -12.73
N ALA A 251 -0.73 -1.68 -13.21
CA ALA A 251 0.40 -1.50 -14.12
C ALA A 251 1.72 -1.89 -13.46
N VAL A 252 1.96 -1.50 -12.20
CA VAL A 252 3.14 -1.89 -11.43
C VAL A 252 3.16 -3.40 -11.19
N TYR A 253 2.03 -3.98 -10.77
CA TYR A 253 1.92 -5.42 -10.55
C TYR A 253 2.25 -6.23 -11.81
N LEU A 254 1.71 -5.83 -12.97
CA LEU A 254 1.99 -6.51 -14.25
C LEU A 254 3.45 -6.33 -14.72
N ALA A 255 4.08 -5.20 -14.37
CA ALA A 255 5.47 -4.94 -14.74
C ALA A 255 6.48 -5.73 -13.90
N PHE A 256 6.19 -5.96 -12.61
CA PHE A 256 7.16 -6.49 -11.65
C PHE A 256 6.66 -7.68 -10.83
N GLY A 257 5.35 -7.83 -10.65
CA GLY A 257 4.76 -8.80 -9.72
C GLY A 257 4.58 -10.20 -10.29
N LEU A 258 4.62 -10.37 -11.62
CA LEU A 258 4.36 -11.67 -12.24
C LEU A 258 5.61 -12.56 -12.35
N GLY A 259 6.76 -12.12 -11.82
CA GLY A 259 8.02 -12.89 -11.85
C GLY A 259 8.38 -13.38 -13.26
N ASN A 260 9.54 -13.06 -13.75
CA ASN A 260 10.07 -13.69 -14.97
C ASN A 260 10.54 -15.11 -14.67
#